data_ed8e0cc9a0ce962b665a121766aba39d
#
_entry.id   ed8e0cc9a0ce962b665a121766aba39d
#
_cell.length_a   1.000
_cell.length_b   1.000
_cell.length_c   1.000
_cell.angle_alpha   90.00
_cell.angle_beta   90.00
_cell.angle_gamma   90.00
#
_symmetry.space_group_name_H-M   'P 1'
#
loop_
_entity.id
_entity.type
_entity.pdbx_description
1 polymer ?
#
loop_
_entity_poly.entity_id
_entity_poly.type
_entity_poly.pdbx_seq_one_letter_code
_entity_poly.pdbx_strand_id
1 'polypeptide(L)'
;MAEDLFARAADLQRRGQPFALATVVRCEAPTSAKPGAKALILEDGTVSGWIGGACAEPVVIREALAAMRDGRPRFIGLIGEGARGPGRTEGMLEYPMTCHSGGTLEIYVEPSLPKPLLVLVGHGPVVETLATLGHAADYSVVAVREDALATLRQLALTPQASVVVATHAESDEEALERVLATDAGYVSLVASRRRAAVILERLKHRGVSPERLGLLKAPAGLDIGAVTPEEIAVSILAEIIQFRRSRKVAWTEPSETATEATDPICGMLVEIATAKYRSELPDQTIYFCCPQCKDTFDRRA
;
A
#
# COMPACT_ATOMS: atom_id res chain seq x y z
N MET A 1 28.99 -8.04 10.50
CA MET A 1 28.03 -9.11 10.88
C MET A 1 26.86 -8.99 9.92
N ALA A 2 26.49 -10.06 9.22
CA ALA A 2 25.25 -10.04 8.41
C ALA A 2 24.09 -9.87 9.41
N GLU A 3 23.34 -8.80 9.23
CA GLU A 3 22.14 -8.57 10.04
C GLU A 3 21.17 -9.73 9.77
N ASP A 4 20.63 -10.33 10.83
CA ASP A 4 19.66 -11.41 10.69
C ASP A 4 18.37 -10.82 10.07
N LEU A 5 18.13 -11.14 8.81
CA LEU A 5 17.02 -10.63 8.03
C LEU A 5 15.66 -10.91 8.70
N PHE A 6 15.54 -12.07 9.33
CA PHE A 6 14.30 -12.46 10.03
C PHE A 6 14.12 -11.68 11.33
N ALA A 7 15.20 -11.42 12.06
CA ALA A 7 15.14 -10.57 13.24
C ALA A 7 14.71 -9.13 12.87
N ARG A 8 15.22 -8.60 11.77
CA ARG A 8 14.81 -7.30 11.25
C ARG A 8 13.35 -7.30 10.78
N ALA A 9 12.91 -8.31 10.05
CA ALA A 9 11.50 -8.46 9.64
C ALA A 9 10.57 -8.48 10.87
N ALA A 10 10.91 -9.25 11.91
CA ALA A 10 10.14 -9.31 13.14
C ALA A 10 10.10 -7.96 13.89
N ASP A 11 11.19 -7.18 13.85
CA ASP A 11 11.21 -5.84 14.44
C ASP A 11 10.30 -4.87 13.68
N LEU A 12 10.35 -4.88 12.35
CA LEU A 12 9.48 -4.08 11.48
C LEU A 12 8.00 -4.40 11.74
N GLN A 13 7.65 -5.70 11.83
CA GLN A 13 6.29 -6.13 12.17
C GLN A 13 5.82 -5.61 13.53
N ARG A 14 6.67 -5.71 14.56
CA ARG A 14 6.33 -5.19 15.91
C ARG A 14 6.10 -3.68 15.89
N ARG A 15 6.85 -2.94 15.07
CA ARG A 15 6.71 -1.47 14.92
C ARG A 15 5.56 -1.07 13.98
N GLY A 16 4.87 -2.04 13.38
CA GLY A 16 3.82 -1.77 12.39
C GLY A 16 4.35 -1.07 11.14
N GLN A 17 5.63 -1.27 10.80
CA GLN A 17 6.24 -0.73 9.59
C GLN A 17 6.05 -1.69 8.44
N PRO A 18 5.47 -1.24 7.31
CA PRO A 18 5.30 -2.09 6.15
C PRO A 18 6.65 -2.40 5.48
N PHE A 19 6.76 -3.59 4.95
CA PHE A 19 7.89 -4.04 4.13
C PHE A 19 7.44 -5.13 3.17
N ALA A 20 8.27 -5.44 2.18
CA ALA A 20 8.10 -6.62 1.37
C ALA A 20 9.32 -7.55 1.51
N LEU A 21 9.05 -8.85 1.58
CA LEU A 21 10.08 -9.89 1.57
C LEU A 21 10.18 -10.46 0.15
N ALA A 22 11.30 -10.23 -0.51
CA ALA A 22 11.63 -10.87 -1.79
C ALA A 22 12.45 -12.14 -1.55
N THR A 23 12.07 -13.23 -2.22
CA THR A 23 12.77 -14.52 -2.15
C THR A 23 13.05 -15.04 -3.56
N VAL A 24 14.30 -15.34 -3.86
CA VAL A 24 14.66 -16.06 -5.09
C VAL A 24 14.17 -17.50 -4.98
N VAL A 25 13.19 -17.87 -5.80
CA VAL A 25 12.57 -19.20 -5.81
C VAL A 25 13.37 -20.13 -6.72
N ARG A 26 13.74 -19.64 -7.90
CA ARG A 26 14.48 -20.38 -8.91
C ARG A 26 15.45 -19.47 -9.63
N CYS A 27 16.57 -20.04 -10.07
CA CYS A 27 17.48 -19.36 -10.97
C CYS A 27 18.11 -20.35 -11.95
N GLU A 28 18.38 -19.88 -13.17
CA GLU A 28 19.10 -20.61 -14.20
C GLU A 28 20.36 -19.84 -14.56
N ALA A 29 21.49 -20.55 -14.59
CA ALA A 29 22.79 -19.96 -14.90
C ALA A 29 22.85 -19.41 -16.34
N PRO A 30 23.68 -18.42 -16.58
CA PRO A 30 24.61 -17.79 -15.63
C PRO A 30 23.94 -16.66 -14.80
N THR A 31 23.97 -16.81 -13.48
CA THR A 31 23.50 -15.77 -12.53
C THR A 31 24.27 -15.86 -11.23
N SER A 32 24.46 -14.72 -10.55
CA SER A 32 25.07 -14.68 -9.23
C SER A 32 24.08 -15.04 -8.10
N ALA A 33 22.77 -14.91 -8.36
CA ALA A 33 21.75 -15.27 -7.39
C ALA A 33 21.68 -16.78 -7.14
N LYS A 34 21.16 -17.13 -5.98
CA LYS A 34 20.92 -18.55 -5.58
C LYS A 34 19.51 -18.70 -5.04
N PRO A 35 18.86 -19.85 -5.28
CA PRO A 35 17.57 -20.14 -4.66
C PRO A 35 17.66 -20.02 -3.14
N GLY A 36 16.65 -19.41 -2.53
CA GLY A 36 16.61 -19.11 -1.09
C GLY A 36 17.24 -17.79 -0.69
N ALA A 37 17.95 -17.09 -1.58
CA ALA A 37 18.40 -15.72 -1.32
C ALA A 37 17.21 -14.80 -1.06
N LYS A 38 17.37 -13.89 -0.10
CA LYS A 38 16.28 -13.01 0.37
C LYS A 38 16.72 -11.56 0.54
N ALA A 39 15.75 -10.67 0.36
CA ALA A 39 15.90 -9.26 0.73
C ALA A 39 14.60 -8.72 1.32
N LEU A 40 14.74 -7.78 2.25
CA LEU A 40 13.65 -6.93 2.73
C LEU A 40 13.71 -5.61 1.98
N ILE A 41 12.54 -5.17 1.50
CA ILE A 41 12.38 -3.89 0.81
C ILE A 41 11.43 -3.04 1.65
N LEU A 42 11.86 -1.83 2.04
CA LEU A 42 11.07 -0.87 2.80
C LEU A 42 10.26 0.06 1.88
N GLU A 43 9.35 0.85 2.45
CA GLU A 43 8.53 1.81 1.69
C GLU A 43 9.33 2.89 0.96
N ASP A 44 10.50 3.25 1.47
CA ASP A 44 11.42 4.20 0.85
C ASP A 44 12.31 3.57 -0.25
N GLY A 45 12.11 2.29 -0.55
CA GLY A 45 12.92 1.53 -1.50
C GLY A 45 14.24 1.01 -0.94
N THR A 46 14.52 1.24 0.35
CA THR A 46 15.73 0.70 1.00
C THR A 46 15.71 -0.83 0.99
N VAL A 47 16.80 -1.44 0.53
CA VAL A 47 16.98 -2.89 0.44
C VAL A 47 17.93 -3.38 1.52
N SER A 48 17.56 -4.44 2.21
CA SER A 48 18.42 -5.18 3.14
C SER A 48 18.45 -6.65 2.77
N GLY A 49 19.64 -7.18 2.59
CA GLY A 49 19.83 -8.53 2.04
C GLY A 49 20.30 -8.49 0.58
N TRP A 50 20.11 -9.59 -0.13
CA TRP A 50 20.57 -9.69 -1.52
C TRP A 50 19.78 -10.74 -2.30
N ILE A 51 19.32 -10.37 -3.51
CA ILE A 51 18.48 -11.20 -4.38
C ILE A 51 19.02 -11.33 -5.81
N GLY A 52 20.17 -10.74 -6.08
CA GLY A 52 20.78 -10.72 -7.41
C GLY A 52 21.57 -9.43 -7.66
N GLY A 53 22.10 -9.29 -8.85
CA GLY A 53 22.87 -8.11 -9.27
C GLY A 53 21.99 -6.88 -9.59
N ALA A 54 22.66 -5.79 -9.97
CA ALA A 54 22.05 -4.48 -10.23
C ALA A 54 20.91 -4.48 -11.27
N CYS A 55 20.80 -5.49 -12.11
CA CYS A 55 19.70 -5.58 -13.09
C CYS A 55 18.38 -6.07 -12.50
N ALA A 56 18.43 -6.87 -11.42
CA ALA A 56 17.22 -7.43 -10.77
C ALA A 56 16.61 -6.45 -9.75
N GLU A 57 17.49 -5.75 -9.02
CA GLU A 57 17.11 -4.93 -7.86
C GLU A 57 16.07 -3.86 -8.19
N PRO A 58 16.17 -3.03 -9.25
CA PRO A 58 15.16 -2.00 -9.55
C PRO A 58 13.78 -2.58 -9.86
N VAL A 59 13.71 -3.70 -10.58
CA VAL A 59 12.45 -4.37 -10.89
C VAL A 59 11.82 -4.90 -9.62
N VAL A 60 12.60 -5.53 -8.75
CA VAL A 60 12.09 -6.08 -7.48
C VAL A 60 11.63 -4.98 -6.53
N ILE A 61 12.37 -3.87 -6.43
CA ILE A 61 11.96 -2.71 -5.62
C ILE A 61 10.61 -2.18 -6.12
N ARG A 62 10.46 -1.93 -7.43
CA ARG A 62 9.23 -1.44 -8.02
C ARG A 62 8.04 -2.36 -7.70
N GLU A 63 8.20 -3.66 -7.92
CA GLU A 63 7.15 -4.63 -7.66
C GLU A 63 6.88 -4.83 -6.17
N ALA A 64 7.89 -4.70 -5.30
CA ALA A 64 7.74 -4.71 -3.86
C ALA A 64 6.92 -3.51 -3.36
N LEU A 65 7.21 -2.31 -3.86
CA LEU A 65 6.45 -1.10 -3.56
C LEU A 65 4.99 -1.22 -4.05
N ALA A 66 4.79 -1.80 -5.24
CA ALA A 66 3.46 -2.07 -5.76
C ALA A 66 2.70 -3.10 -4.90
N ALA A 67 3.38 -4.18 -4.47
CA ALA A 67 2.82 -5.20 -3.59
C ALA A 67 2.40 -4.62 -2.22
N MET A 68 3.23 -3.74 -1.64
CA MET A 68 2.89 -3.05 -0.39
C MET A 68 1.68 -2.13 -0.54
N ARG A 69 1.51 -1.47 -1.68
CA ARG A 69 0.37 -0.58 -1.94
C ARG A 69 -0.96 -1.32 -2.05
N ASP A 70 -1.00 -2.43 -2.79
CA ASP A 70 -2.25 -3.16 -3.05
C ASP A 70 -2.46 -4.40 -2.17
N GLY A 71 -1.46 -4.74 -1.36
CA GLY A 71 -1.51 -5.89 -0.45
C GLY A 71 -1.49 -7.24 -1.17
N ARG A 72 -1.02 -7.29 -2.43
CA ARG A 72 -0.99 -8.53 -3.22
C ARG A 72 0.45 -8.98 -3.45
N PRO A 73 0.76 -10.26 -3.24
CA PRO A 73 2.07 -10.78 -3.57
C PRO A 73 2.33 -10.72 -5.07
N ARG A 74 3.60 -10.74 -5.45
CA ARG A 74 4.07 -10.74 -6.84
C ARG A 74 4.93 -11.96 -7.09
N PHE A 75 4.74 -12.57 -8.25
CA PHE A 75 5.67 -13.54 -8.77
C PHE A 75 6.34 -12.96 -10.01
N ILE A 76 7.64 -12.80 -9.97
CA ILE A 76 8.44 -12.06 -10.96
C ILE A 76 9.38 -13.03 -11.66
N GLY A 77 9.37 -13.02 -12.97
CA GLY A 77 10.34 -13.69 -13.83
C GLY A 77 11.25 -12.67 -14.52
N LEU A 78 12.54 -12.71 -14.25
CA LEU A 78 13.54 -11.93 -14.97
C LEU A 78 14.21 -12.88 -15.96
N ILE A 79 14.01 -12.67 -17.26
CA ILE A 79 14.39 -13.60 -18.32
C ILE A 79 15.53 -13.00 -19.15
N GLY A 80 16.69 -13.68 -19.17
CA GLY A 80 17.84 -13.28 -19.98
C GLY A 80 17.62 -13.48 -21.48
N GLU A 81 18.32 -12.73 -22.29
CA GLU A 81 18.27 -12.84 -23.76
C GLU A 81 18.68 -14.23 -24.21
N GLY A 82 17.82 -14.93 -24.96
CA GLY A 82 18.07 -16.30 -25.42
C GLY A 82 17.82 -17.41 -24.41
N ALA A 83 17.47 -17.08 -23.16
CA ALA A 83 17.02 -18.07 -22.20
C ALA A 83 15.64 -18.62 -22.61
N ARG A 84 15.48 -19.94 -22.56
CA ARG A 84 14.15 -20.53 -22.59
C ARG A 84 13.53 -20.25 -21.23
N GLY A 85 12.70 -19.22 -21.17
CA GLY A 85 11.91 -18.97 -19.95
C GLY A 85 11.19 -20.25 -19.53
N PRO A 86 10.96 -20.47 -18.23
CA PRO A 86 10.06 -21.52 -17.79
C PRO A 86 8.74 -21.29 -18.54
N GLY A 87 8.17 -22.38 -19.08
CA GLY A 87 6.88 -22.27 -19.79
C GLY A 87 5.94 -21.39 -18.97
N ARG A 88 5.21 -20.51 -19.65
CA ARG A 88 4.36 -19.46 -19.07
C ARG A 88 3.69 -19.92 -17.78
N THR A 89 4.20 -19.43 -16.65
CA THR A 89 3.58 -19.68 -15.35
C THR A 89 2.46 -18.67 -15.18
N GLU A 90 1.25 -19.14 -15.05
CA GLU A 90 0.08 -18.27 -14.88
C GLU A 90 0.28 -17.34 -13.67
N GLY A 91 0.07 -16.04 -13.88
CA GLY A 91 0.25 -15.02 -12.86
C GLY A 91 1.68 -14.51 -12.63
N MET A 92 2.67 -14.97 -13.41
CA MET A 92 4.03 -14.45 -13.35
C MET A 92 4.16 -13.16 -14.17
N LEU A 93 4.77 -12.14 -13.57
CA LEU A 93 5.15 -10.89 -14.23
C LEU A 93 6.54 -11.07 -14.86
N GLU A 94 6.62 -11.10 -16.17
CA GLU A 94 7.87 -11.33 -16.90
C GLU A 94 8.53 -10.00 -17.29
N TYR A 95 9.81 -9.87 -16.99
CA TYR A 95 10.65 -8.73 -17.35
C TYR A 95 11.93 -9.20 -18.06
N PRO A 96 12.38 -8.48 -19.09
CA PRO A 96 13.67 -8.80 -19.72
C PRO A 96 14.82 -8.54 -18.74
N MET A 97 15.72 -9.48 -18.64
CA MET A 97 16.99 -9.29 -17.93
C MET A 97 18.04 -8.81 -18.93
N THR A 98 18.44 -7.55 -18.83
CA THR A 98 19.33 -6.88 -19.81
C THR A 98 20.81 -7.02 -19.50
N CYS A 99 21.18 -7.70 -18.41
CA CYS A 99 22.59 -7.95 -18.13
C CYS A 99 23.15 -9.08 -19.02
N HIS A 100 24.43 -8.96 -19.36
CA HIS A 100 25.19 -9.93 -20.20
C HIS A 100 25.26 -11.36 -19.63
N SER A 101 24.74 -11.57 -18.41
CA SER A 101 24.75 -12.90 -17.78
C SER A 101 23.76 -13.88 -18.42
N GLY A 102 22.70 -13.42 -19.10
CA GLY A 102 21.80 -14.29 -19.88
C GLY A 102 21.01 -15.33 -19.08
N GLY A 103 21.09 -15.31 -17.75
CA GLY A 103 20.39 -16.26 -16.89
C GLY A 103 18.93 -15.89 -16.65
N THR A 104 18.21 -16.73 -15.91
CA THR A 104 16.82 -16.47 -15.50
C THR A 104 16.73 -16.42 -13.99
N LEU A 105 15.90 -15.51 -13.46
CA LEU A 105 15.56 -15.41 -12.03
C LEU A 105 14.06 -15.41 -11.85
N GLU A 106 13.59 -16.28 -10.97
CA GLU A 106 12.20 -16.27 -10.48
C GLU A 106 12.21 -15.82 -9.03
N ILE A 107 11.47 -14.76 -8.74
CA ILE A 107 11.43 -14.12 -7.43
C ILE A 107 10.00 -13.99 -6.96
N TYR A 108 9.73 -14.45 -5.75
CA TYR A 108 8.47 -14.23 -5.07
C TYR A 108 8.61 -13.05 -4.12
N VAL A 109 7.70 -12.08 -4.23
CA VAL A 109 7.66 -10.88 -3.41
C VAL A 109 6.38 -10.90 -2.59
N GLU A 110 6.52 -10.94 -1.28
CA GLU A 110 5.43 -11.01 -0.32
C GLU A 110 5.38 -9.73 0.52
N PRO A 111 4.28 -8.93 0.46
CA PRO A 111 4.12 -7.75 1.29
C PRO A 111 3.73 -8.13 2.71
N SER A 112 4.38 -7.52 3.70
CA SER A 112 4.02 -7.56 5.10
C SER A 112 3.47 -6.19 5.51
N LEU A 113 2.17 -6.09 5.67
CA LEU A 113 1.48 -4.86 6.00
C LEU A 113 1.03 -4.87 7.46
N PRO A 114 1.01 -3.71 8.13
CA PRO A 114 0.41 -3.61 9.45
C PRO A 114 -1.08 -3.94 9.40
N LYS A 115 -1.61 -4.43 10.51
CA LYS A 115 -3.05 -4.65 10.65
C LYS A 115 -3.79 -3.33 10.40
N PRO A 116 -4.90 -3.35 9.64
CA PRO A 116 -5.70 -2.15 9.41
C PRO A 116 -6.23 -1.64 10.75
N LEU A 117 -6.16 -0.33 10.96
CA LEU A 117 -6.62 0.31 12.19
C LEU A 117 -8.12 0.55 12.13
N LEU A 118 -8.84 0.07 13.14
CA LEU A 118 -10.25 0.35 13.37
C LEU A 118 -10.40 1.13 14.68
N VAL A 119 -10.79 2.39 14.58
CA VAL A 119 -11.05 3.25 15.73
C VAL A 119 -12.56 3.35 15.96
N LEU A 120 -12.98 3.02 17.15
CA LEU A 120 -14.37 3.06 17.58
C LEU A 120 -14.54 4.19 18.60
N VAL A 121 -15.29 5.21 18.25
CA VAL A 121 -15.54 6.37 19.12
C VAL A 121 -16.92 6.26 19.72
N GLY A 122 -16.99 6.15 21.04
CA GLY A 122 -18.25 5.99 21.79
C GLY A 122 -18.27 4.68 22.58
N HIS A 123 -19.50 4.24 22.92
CA HIS A 123 -19.74 3.03 23.71
C HIS A 123 -21.10 2.41 23.35
N GLY A 124 -21.38 1.23 23.92
CA GLY A 124 -22.64 0.52 23.75
C GLY A 124 -22.55 -0.73 22.88
N PRO A 125 -23.66 -1.48 22.73
CA PRO A 125 -23.66 -2.82 22.15
C PRO A 125 -23.08 -2.90 20.73
N VAL A 126 -23.34 -1.91 19.88
CA VAL A 126 -22.78 -1.87 18.53
C VAL A 126 -21.25 -1.74 18.58
N VAL A 127 -20.72 -0.89 19.44
CA VAL A 127 -19.25 -0.68 19.58
C VAL A 127 -18.59 -1.93 20.13
N GLU A 128 -19.15 -2.56 21.14
CA GLU A 128 -18.62 -3.79 21.75
C GLU A 128 -18.61 -4.95 20.77
N THR A 129 -19.69 -5.14 20.03
CA THR A 129 -19.77 -6.17 19.00
C THR A 129 -18.80 -5.86 17.85
N LEU A 130 -18.74 -4.62 17.40
CA LEU A 130 -17.83 -4.23 16.32
C LEU A 130 -16.36 -4.37 16.72
N ALA A 131 -16.02 -4.12 17.99
CA ALA A 131 -14.68 -4.38 18.51
C ALA A 131 -14.35 -5.88 18.46
N THR A 132 -15.25 -6.73 18.89
CA THR A 132 -15.09 -8.20 18.87
C THR A 132 -14.91 -8.70 17.43
N LEU A 133 -15.76 -8.27 16.52
CA LEU A 133 -15.70 -8.63 15.10
C LEU A 133 -14.42 -8.09 14.43
N GLY A 134 -14.01 -6.86 14.78
CA GLY A 134 -12.78 -6.25 14.31
C GLY A 134 -11.55 -7.08 14.68
N HIS A 135 -11.44 -7.51 15.94
CA HIS A 135 -10.36 -8.39 16.38
C HIS A 135 -10.38 -9.75 15.66
N ALA A 136 -11.56 -10.36 15.49
CA ALA A 136 -11.72 -11.61 14.77
C ALA A 136 -11.36 -11.50 13.26
N ALA A 137 -11.54 -10.31 12.68
CA ALA A 137 -11.17 -9.99 11.29
C ALA A 137 -9.76 -9.41 11.14
N ASP A 138 -8.91 -9.57 12.16
CA ASP A 138 -7.50 -9.17 12.18
C ASP A 138 -7.25 -7.65 12.05
N TYR A 139 -8.16 -6.83 12.58
CA TYR A 139 -7.93 -5.39 12.75
C TYR A 139 -7.19 -5.08 14.06
N SER A 140 -6.39 -4.01 14.04
CA SER A 140 -5.95 -3.32 15.26
C SER A 140 -7.08 -2.43 15.73
N VAL A 141 -7.77 -2.81 16.81
CA VAL A 141 -8.95 -2.09 17.30
C VAL A 141 -8.58 -1.17 18.45
N VAL A 142 -8.97 0.10 18.35
CA VAL A 142 -8.81 1.11 19.40
C VAL A 142 -10.19 1.67 19.74
N ALA A 143 -10.66 1.45 20.97
CA ALA A 143 -11.89 2.05 21.46
C ALA A 143 -11.56 3.36 22.21
N VAL A 144 -12.20 4.45 21.78
CA VAL A 144 -12.06 5.79 22.35
C VAL A 144 -13.41 6.20 22.93
N ARG A 145 -13.45 6.42 24.22
CA ARG A 145 -14.67 6.90 24.91
C ARG A 145 -14.87 8.39 24.60
N GLU A 146 -16.11 8.85 24.76
CA GLU A 146 -16.50 10.24 24.47
C GLU A 146 -15.71 11.28 25.28
N ASP A 147 -15.36 10.96 26.52
CA ASP A 147 -14.56 11.79 27.41
C ASP A 147 -13.06 11.84 27.04
N ALA A 148 -12.62 10.93 26.18
CA ALA A 148 -11.22 10.78 25.77
C ALA A 148 -10.95 11.19 24.30
N LEU A 149 -11.79 12.03 23.70
CA LEU A 149 -11.64 12.50 22.31
C LEU A 149 -10.27 13.14 22.02
N ALA A 150 -9.60 13.69 23.02
CA ALA A 150 -8.23 14.20 22.89
C ALA A 150 -7.25 13.12 22.42
N THR A 151 -7.51 11.85 22.77
CA THR A 151 -6.68 10.69 22.38
C THR A 151 -6.65 10.51 20.86
N LEU A 152 -7.69 10.92 20.12
CA LEU A 152 -7.72 10.84 18.67
C LEU A 152 -6.57 11.61 18.01
N ARG A 153 -6.08 12.68 18.63
CA ARG A 153 -4.93 13.46 18.15
C ARG A 153 -3.60 12.72 18.28
N GLN A 154 -3.53 11.76 19.19
CA GLN A 154 -2.33 10.95 19.44
C GLN A 154 -2.26 9.73 18.53
N LEU A 155 -3.39 9.37 17.90
CA LEU A 155 -3.46 8.29 16.93
C LEU A 155 -3.02 8.79 15.56
N ALA A 156 -2.03 8.14 14.98
CA ALA A 156 -1.63 8.38 13.59
C ALA A 156 -2.71 7.82 12.65
N LEU A 157 -3.80 8.59 12.44
CA LEU A 157 -4.90 8.20 11.55
C LEU A 157 -4.46 8.42 10.10
N THR A 158 -4.02 7.35 9.48
CA THR A 158 -3.60 7.32 8.07
C THR A 158 -4.81 7.04 7.15
N PRO A 159 -4.64 7.19 5.82
CA PRO A 159 -5.69 6.80 4.87
C PRO A 159 -6.16 5.34 4.96
N GLN A 160 -5.41 4.46 5.63
CA GLN A 160 -5.79 3.07 5.88
C GLN A 160 -6.63 2.90 7.16
N ALA A 161 -6.73 3.93 8.00
CA ALA A 161 -7.52 3.88 9.20
C ALA A 161 -9.02 4.02 8.89
N SER A 162 -9.83 3.24 9.61
CA SER A 162 -11.28 3.33 9.60
C SER A 162 -11.77 3.82 10.96
N VAL A 163 -12.62 4.83 10.97
CA VAL A 163 -13.20 5.40 12.19
C VAL A 163 -14.71 5.27 12.17
N VAL A 164 -15.27 4.71 13.24
CA VAL A 164 -16.70 4.59 13.43
C VAL A 164 -17.09 5.40 14.67
N VAL A 165 -17.94 6.39 14.47
CA VAL A 165 -18.48 7.22 15.55
C VAL A 165 -19.85 6.69 15.95
N ALA A 166 -19.98 6.30 17.21
CA ALA A 166 -21.20 5.76 17.83
C ALA A 166 -21.38 6.36 19.22
N THR A 167 -21.39 7.69 19.28
CA THR A 167 -21.57 8.47 20.50
C THR A 167 -23.05 8.76 20.75
N HIS A 168 -23.37 9.26 21.94
CA HIS A 168 -24.73 9.74 22.25
C HIS A 168 -24.84 11.21 21.83
N ALA A 169 -25.96 11.54 21.23
CA ALA A 169 -26.41 12.77 20.58
C ALA A 169 -25.62 14.09 20.81
N GLU A 170 -25.06 14.31 21.99
CA GLU A 170 -24.44 15.59 22.35
C GLU A 170 -22.96 15.72 21.92
N SER A 171 -22.28 14.61 21.68
CA SER A 171 -20.86 14.59 21.30
C SER A 171 -20.58 14.15 19.85
N ASP A 172 -21.61 13.82 19.07
CA ASP A 172 -21.42 13.37 17.69
C ASP A 172 -20.70 14.43 16.83
N GLU A 173 -21.17 15.69 16.91
CA GLU A 173 -20.61 16.76 16.08
C GLU A 173 -19.15 17.03 16.43
N GLU A 174 -18.80 17.07 17.72
CA GLU A 174 -17.44 17.29 18.16
C GLU A 174 -16.51 16.13 17.76
N ALA A 175 -16.97 14.89 17.95
CA ALA A 175 -16.23 13.70 17.56
C ALA A 175 -15.98 13.67 16.04
N LEU A 176 -17.03 13.90 15.24
CA LEU A 176 -16.94 13.91 13.79
C LEU A 176 -16.06 15.05 13.27
N GLU A 177 -16.17 16.26 13.83
CA GLU A 177 -15.32 17.39 13.46
C GLU A 177 -13.84 17.06 13.67
N ARG A 178 -13.50 16.45 14.82
CA ARG A 178 -12.14 16.01 15.13
C ARG A 178 -11.65 14.92 14.18
N VAL A 179 -12.47 13.90 13.92
CA VAL A 179 -12.11 12.78 13.04
C VAL A 179 -11.98 13.24 11.59
N LEU A 180 -12.93 14.07 11.10
CA LEU A 180 -12.90 14.60 9.74
C LEU A 180 -11.72 15.57 9.50
N ALA A 181 -11.09 16.10 10.53
CA ALA A 181 -9.85 16.88 10.42
C ALA A 181 -8.58 16.02 10.28
N THR A 182 -8.70 14.68 10.37
CA THR A 182 -7.57 13.75 10.21
C THR A 182 -7.50 13.17 8.80
N ASP A 183 -6.47 12.37 8.54
CA ASP A 183 -6.31 11.65 7.26
C ASP A 183 -6.98 10.27 7.22
N ALA A 184 -7.89 9.97 8.16
CA ALA A 184 -8.65 8.73 8.15
C ALA A 184 -9.35 8.52 6.79
N GLY A 185 -9.15 7.33 6.20
CA GLY A 185 -9.70 7.04 4.88
C GLY A 185 -11.19 6.71 4.89
N TYR A 186 -11.68 6.14 5.98
CA TYR A 186 -13.09 5.82 6.16
C TYR A 186 -13.58 6.43 7.48
N VAL A 187 -14.67 7.20 7.42
CA VAL A 187 -15.34 7.77 8.59
C VAL A 187 -16.82 7.47 8.48
N SER A 188 -17.40 6.93 9.55
CA SER A 188 -18.84 6.66 9.58
C SER A 188 -19.49 7.03 10.90
N LEU A 189 -20.79 7.29 10.84
CA LEU A 189 -21.64 7.63 11.99
C LEU A 189 -22.77 6.61 12.16
N VAL A 190 -22.84 6.00 13.33
CA VAL A 190 -23.96 5.14 13.74
C VAL A 190 -25.13 6.03 14.14
N ALA A 191 -26.07 6.22 13.24
CA ALA A 191 -27.26 7.06 13.45
C ALA A 191 -28.40 6.64 12.54
N SER A 192 -29.62 6.98 12.92
CA SER A 192 -30.77 6.89 11.99
C SER A 192 -30.61 7.88 10.82
N ARG A 193 -31.24 7.60 9.67
CA ARG A 193 -31.21 8.49 8.48
C ARG A 193 -31.60 9.93 8.84
N ARG A 194 -32.66 10.10 9.71
CA ARG A 194 -33.08 11.41 10.15
C ARG A 194 -32.03 12.14 10.98
N ARG A 195 -31.38 11.43 11.93
CA ARG A 195 -30.32 12.00 12.77
C ARG A 195 -29.09 12.34 11.92
N ALA A 196 -28.68 11.46 11.03
CA ALA A 196 -27.56 11.69 10.11
C ALA A 196 -27.73 12.98 9.31
N ALA A 197 -28.94 13.23 8.75
CA ALA A 197 -29.21 14.46 8.00
C ALA A 197 -29.05 15.73 8.87
N VAL A 198 -29.55 15.69 10.11
CA VAL A 198 -29.41 16.82 11.05
C VAL A 198 -27.96 17.09 11.40
N ILE A 199 -27.17 16.04 11.66
CA ILE A 199 -25.76 16.16 12.01
C ILE A 199 -24.95 16.70 10.84
N LEU A 200 -25.21 16.22 9.62
CA LEU A 200 -24.56 16.74 8.40
C LEU A 200 -24.77 18.25 8.22
N GLU A 201 -26.02 18.73 8.42
CA GLU A 201 -26.30 20.17 8.32
C GLU A 201 -25.59 20.97 9.44
N ARG A 202 -25.54 20.45 10.66
CA ARG A 202 -24.81 21.11 11.76
C ARG A 202 -23.31 21.16 11.50
N LEU A 203 -22.70 20.09 10.96
CA LEU A 203 -21.28 20.09 10.60
C LEU A 203 -20.96 21.12 9.50
N LYS A 204 -21.85 21.30 8.51
CA LYS A 204 -21.73 22.38 7.52
C LYS A 204 -21.71 23.76 8.16
N HIS A 205 -22.66 24.02 9.09
CA HIS A 205 -22.71 25.29 9.82
C HIS A 205 -21.50 25.53 10.72
N ARG A 206 -20.82 24.48 11.17
CA ARG A 206 -19.56 24.55 11.94
C ARG A 206 -18.33 24.72 11.05
N GLY A 207 -18.49 24.78 9.72
CA GLY A 207 -17.41 25.08 8.79
C GLY A 207 -16.61 23.85 8.30
N VAL A 208 -17.14 22.63 8.49
CA VAL A 208 -16.52 21.43 7.89
C VAL A 208 -16.70 21.50 6.38
N SER A 209 -15.59 21.36 5.62
CA SER A 209 -15.63 21.52 4.17
C SER A 209 -16.46 20.44 3.47
N PRO A 210 -17.08 20.75 2.31
CA PRO A 210 -17.87 19.79 1.55
C PRO A 210 -17.09 18.52 1.18
N GLU A 211 -15.79 18.65 0.88
CA GLU A 211 -14.92 17.52 0.54
C GLU A 211 -14.79 16.56 1.73
N ARG A 212 -14.62 17.11 2.94
CA ARG A 212 -14.51 16.32 4.18
C ARG A 212 -15.85 15.69 4.55
N LEU A 213 -16.96 16.41 4.39
CA LEU A 213 -18.31 15.86 4.59
C LEU A 213 -18.62 14.72 3.61
N GLY A 214 -18.10 14.77 2.40
CA GLY A 214 -18.20 13.70 1.39
C GLY A 214 -17.54 12.38 1.81
N LEU A 215 -16.62 12.41 2.76
CA LEU A 215 -15.99 11.20 3.32
C LEU A 215 -16.87 10.52 4.38
N LEU A 216 -17.85 11.23 4.96
CA LEU A 216 -18.70 10.70 6.03
C LEU A 216 -19.77 9.76 5.48
N LYS A 217 -19.74 8.51 5.93
CA LYS A 217 -20.81 7.52 5.71
C LYS A 217 -21.83 7.61 6.86
N ALA A 218 -23.01 8.10 6.56
CA ALA A 218 -24.08 8.26 7.55
C ALA A 218 -25.45 8.04 6.91
N PRO A 219 -26.22 7.05 7.37
CA PRO A 219 -25.91 6.05 8.40
C PRO A 219 -24.71 5.15 8.06
N ALA A 220 -23.99 4.66 9.10
CA ALA A 220 -22.94 3.68 8.97
C ALA A 220 -23.47 2.31 8.58
N GLY A 221 -22.71 1.59 7.74
CA GLY A 221 -23.00 0.22 7.35
C GLY A 221 -23.78 0.08 6.04
N LEU A 222 -23.63 -1.09 5.43
CA LEU A 222 -24.41 -1.45 4.24
C LEU A 222 -25.89 -1.60 4.60
N ASP A 223 -26.78 -1.20 3.69
CA ASP A 223 -28.24 -1.38 3.85
C ASP A 223 -28.62 -2.86 3.58
N ILE A 224 -28.51 -3.68 4.61
CA ILE A 224 -28.82 -5.12 4.58
C ILE A 224 -30.09 -5.46 5.38
N GLY A 225 -30.83 -4.44 5.84
CA GLY A 225 -31.99 -4.64 6.72
C GLY A 225 -31.63 -4.93 8.18
N ALA A 226 -30.41 -4.58 8.62
CA ALA A 226 -29.95 -4.81 9.99
C ALA A 226 -30.82 -4.09 11.03
N VAL A 227 -31.19 -4.81 12.09
CA VAL A 227 -32.06 -4.32 13.18
C VAL A 227 -31.36 -4.40 14.53
N THR A 228 -30.70 -5.52 14.83
CA THR A 228 -30.02 -5.71 16.11
C THR A 228 -28.66 -5.04 16.13
N PRO A 229 -28.10 -4.70 17.31
CA PRO A 229 -26.75 -4.16 17.41
C PRO A 229 -25.69 -5.03 16.72
N GLU A 230 -25.83 -6.34 16.82
CA GLU A 230 -24.92 -7.32 16.21
C GLU A 230 -24.99 -7.27 14.68
N GLU A 231 -26.19 -7.21 14.11
CA GLU A 231 -26.40 -7.09 12.66
C GLU A 231 -25.86 -5.75 12.13
N ILE A 232 -26.10 -4.66 12.89
CA ILE A 232 -25.55 -3.33 12.57
C ILE A 232 -24.02 -3.38 12.56
N ALA A 233 -23.39 -4.00 13.56
CA ALA A 233 -21.94 -4.15 13.61
C ALA A 233 -21.40 -4.96 12.41
N VAL A 234 -22.08 -6.04 12.01
CA VAL A 234 -21.74 -6.81 10.81
C VAL A 234 -21.83 -5.94 9.55
N SER A 235 -22.93 -5.17 9.40
CA SER A 235 -23.11 -4.31 8.22
C SER A 235 -22.04 -3.23 8.11
N ILE A 236 -21.61 -2.65 9.25
CA ILE A 236 -20.54 -1.66 9.32
C ILE A 236 -19.20 -2.30 8.94
N LEU A 237 -18.85 -3.45 9.50
CA LEU A 237 -17.61 -4.13 9.17
C LEU A 237 -17.57 -4.53 7.68
N ALA A 238 -18.69 -5.00 7.13
CA ALA A 238 -18.80 -5.31 5.70
C ALA A 238 -18.58 -4.07 4.83
N GLU A 239 -19.15 -2.91 5.19
CA GLU A 239 -18.91 -1.65 4.47
C GLU A 239 -17.45 -1.21 4.54
N ILE A 240 -16.79 -1.32 5.71
CA ILE A 240 -15.36 -1.04 5.88
C ILE A 240 -14.52 -1.95 4.97
N ILE A 241 -14.81 -3.24 4.93
CA ILE A 241 -14.10 -4.20 4.06
C ILE A 241 -14.33 -3.84 2.59
N GLN A 242 -15.57 -3.57 2.19
CA GLN A 242 -15.91 -3.15 0.84
C GLN A 242 -15.15 -1.88 0.44
N PHE A 243 -15.18 -0.85 1.29
CA PHE A 243 -14.45 0.39 1.08
C PHE A 243 -12.95 0.16 0.91
N ARG A 244 -12.33 -0.59 1.83
CA ARG A 244 -10.91 -0.91 1.77
C ARG A 244 -10.52 -1.68 0.50
N ARG A 245 -11.36 -2.59 0.04
CA ARG A 245 -11.11 -3.42 -1.15
C ARG A 245 -11.44 -2.69 -2.46
N SER A 246 -12.39 -1.75 -2.44
CA SER A 246 -12.76 -0.94 -3.61
C SER A 246 -11.79 0.22 -3.86
N ARG A 247 -11.04 0.64 -2.86
CA ARG A 247 -9.88 1.51 -3.07
C ARG A 247 -8.85 0.71 -3.87
N LYS A 248 -9.07 0.63 -5.19
CA LYS A 248 -7.94 0.59 -6.10
C LYS A 248 -7.13 1.80 -5.69
N VAL A 249 -5.94 1.59 -5.14
CA VAL A 249 -4.96 2.67 -5.09
C VAL A 249 -4.93 3.16 -6.51
N ALA A 250 -5.49 4.35 -6.74
CA ALA A 250 -5.36 4.98 -8.02
C ALA A 250 -3.85 5.03 -8.21
N TRP A 251 -3.37 4.25 -9.18
CA TRP A 251 -2.09 4.48 -9.76
C TRP A 251 -2.18 5.92 -10.28
N THR A 252 -1.76 6.88 -9.50
CA THR A 252 -1.24 8.10 -10.06
C THR A 252 0.02 7.62 -10.76
N GLU A 253 -0.09 7.42 -12.08
CA GLU A 253 1.10 7.51 -12.91
C GLU A 253 1.84 8.73 -12.37
N PRO A 254 3.16 8.59 -12.07
CA PRO A 254 3.94 9.73 -11.63
C PRO A 254 3.58 10.85 -12.60
N SER A 255 3.05 11.95 -12.08
CA SER A 255 2.67 13.08 -12.92
C SER A 255 3.86 13.36 -13.82
N GLU A 256 3.59 13.58 -15.11
CA GLU A 256 4.55 13.90 -16.18
C GLU A 256 5.32 15.24 -15.95
N THR A 257 5.75 15.50 -14.75
CA THR A 257 6.96 16.26 -14.54
C THR A 257 8.08 15.23 -14.55
N ALA A 258 8.72 15.06 -15.71
CA ALA A 258 9.69 14.04 -16.02
C ALA A 258 10.88 14.06 -15.03
N THR A 259 10.68 13.43 -13.87
CA THR A 259 11.77 13.08 -12.95
C THR A 259 12.41 11.75 -13.34
N GLU A 260 11.73 10.95 -14.17
CA GLU A 260 12.17 9.64 -14.63
C GLU A 260 12.05 9.53 -16.15
N ALA A 261 13.03 8.88 -16.78
CA ALA A 261 13.04 8.51 -18.19
C ALA A 261 13.08 7.00 -18.32
N THR A 262 12.46 6.47 -19.37
CA THR A 262 12.56 5.04 -19.68
C THR A 262 13.79 4.78 -20.54
N ASP A 263 14.69 3.91 -20.09
CA ASP A 263 15.83 3.42 -20.88
C ASP A 263 15.29 2.66 -22.12
N PRO A 264 15.56 3.13 -23.36
CA PRO A 264 14.98 2.54 -24.57
C PRO A 264 15.55 1.17 -24.91
N ILE A 265 16.62 0.75 -24.26
CA ILE A 265 17.25 -0.56 -24.50
C ILE A 265 16.63 -1.63 -23.62
N CYS A 266 16.38 -1.29 -22.36
CA CYS A 266 15.96 -2.29 -21.37
C CYS A 266 14.60 -2.00 -20.71
N GLY A 267 13.97 -0.86 -20.99
CA GLY A 267 12.68 -0.48 -20.42
C GLY A 267 12.74 -0.09 -18.95
N MET A 268 13.93 0.04 -18.34
CA MET A 268 14.06 0.47 -16.95
C MET A 268 13.80 1.96 -16.80
N LEU A 269 13.12 2.33 -15.71
CA LEU A 269 12.97 3.72 -15.30
C LEU A 269 14.30 4.21 -14.70
N VAL A 270 14.74 5.35 -15.16
CA VAL A 270 15.98 6.01 -14.75
C VAL A 270 15.63 7.38 -14.20
N GLU A 271 15.98 7.65 -12.97
CA GLU A 271 15.80 8.97 -12.38
C GLU A 271 16.72 9.98 -13.09
N ILE A 272 16.12 10.97 -13.76
CA ILE A 272 16.83 11.95 -14.60
C ILE A 272 17.87 12.73 -13.79
N ALA A 273 17.52 13.12 -12.56
CA ALA A 273 18.38 13.93 -11.69
C ALA A 273 19.69 13.22 -11.29
N THR A 274 19.66 11.87 -11.20
CA THR A 274 20.81 11.05 -10.76
C THR A 274 21.43 10.22 -11.89
N ALA A 275 20.85 10.29 -13.10
CA ALA A 275 21.27 9.52 -14.26
C ALA A 275 22.73 9.80 -14.66
N LYS A 276 23.60 8.79 -14.50
CA LYS A 276 25.02 8.87 -14.86
C LYS A 276 25.30 8.66 -16.35
N TYR A 277 24.38 7.97 -17.04
CA TYR A 277 24.56 7.58 -18.44
C TYR A 277 23.46 8.21 -19.29
N ARG A 278 23.86 9.04 -20.25
CA ARG A 278 22.95 9.73 -21.16
C ARG A 278 23.57 9.91 -22.54
N SER A 279 22.75 9.97 -23.58
CA SER A 279 23.10 10.36 -24.95
C SER A 279 22.26 11.55 -25.36
N GLU A 280 22.90 12.59 -25.87
CA GLU A 280 22.25 13.82 -26.32
C GLU A 280 21.97 13.70 -27.83
N LEU A 281 20.69 13.73 -28.20
CA LEU A 281 20.24 13.81 -29.58
C LEU A 281 19.77 15.26 -29.87
N PRO A 282 19.65 15.68 -31.14
CA PRO A 282 19.26 17.05 -31.50
C PRO A 282 17.98 17.54 -30.83
N ASP A 283 17.00 16.64 -30.62
CA ASP A 283 15.66 16.98 -30.11
C ASP A 283 15.38 16.46 -28.70
N GLN A 284 16.25 15.59 -28.13
CA GLN A 284 15.98 14.97 -26.82
C GLN A 284 17.25 14.39 -26.17
N THR A 285 17.24 14.31 -24.86
CA THR A 285 18.25 13.57 -24.10
C THR A 285 17.70 12.19 -23.71
N ILE A 286 18.44 11.13 -24.03
CA ILE A 286 18.10 9.75 -23.67
C ILE A 286 18.92 9.35 -22.46
N TYR A 287 18.26 8.74 -21.47
CA TYR A 287 18.87 8.31 -20.22
C TYR A 287 18.94 6.78 -20.15
N PHE A 288 20.02 6.26 -19.56
CA PHE A 288 20.28 4.82 -19.49
C PHE A 288 20.58 4.40 -18.06
N CYS A 289 20.12 3.22 -17.69
CA CYS A 289 20.34 2.64 -16.37
C CYS A 289 21.80 2.21 -16.14
N CYS A 290 22.53 1.86 -17.23
CA CYS A 290 23.89 1.36 -17.15
C CYS A 290 24.71 1.71 -18.41
N PRO A 291 26.05 1.61 -18.35
CA PRO A 291 26.90 1.94 -19.50
C PRO A 291 26.66 1.02 -20.71
N GLN A 292 26.29 -0.25 -20.48
CA GLN A 292 26.02 -1.21 -21.56
C GLN A 292 24.80 -0.84 -22.38
N CYS A 293 23.72 -0.35 -21.74
CA CYS A 293 22.55 0.15 -22.46
C CYS A 293 22.91 1.35 -23.32
N LYS A 294 23.68 2.31 -22.77
CA LYS A 294 24.19 3.44 -23.52
C LYS A 294 25.01 3.01 -24.72
N ASP A 295 26.02 2.13 -24.53
CA ASP A 295 26.88 1.63 -25.60
C ASP A 295 26.10 0.88 -26.69
N THR A 296 25.04 0.14 -26.28
CA THR A 296 24.17 -0.57 -27.20
C THR A 296 23.32 0.41 -28.05
N PHE A 297 22.85 1.47 -27.43
CA PHE A 297 22.11 2.52 -28.12
C PHE A 297 22.99 3.29 -29.11
N ASP A 298 24.15 3.76 -28.63
CA ASP A 298 25.10 4.55 -29.43
C ASP A 298 25.69 3.78 -30.65
N ARG A 299 25.67 2.43 -30.61
CA ARG A 299 26.04 1.58 -31.75
C ARG A 299 24.91 1.41 -32.77
N ARG A 300 23.67 1.66 -32.41
CA ARG A 300 22.47 1.51 -33.25
C ARG A 300 22.00 2.84 -33.84
N ALA A 301 22.41 3.95 -33.25
CA ALA A 301 22.19 5.30 -33.72
C ALA A 301 23.24 5.74 -34.72
#